data_421d5d3d46482821a4b7335ae27af133
#
_entry.id   421d5d3d46482821a4b7335ae27af133
#
_cell.length_a   1.000
_cell.length_b   1.000
_cell.length_c   1.000
_cell.angle_alpha   90.00
_cell.angle_beta   90.00
_cell.angle_gamma   90.00
#
_symmetry.space_group_name_H-M   'P 1'
#
loop_
_entity.id
_entity.type
_entity.pdbx_description
1 polymer ?
#
loop_
_entity_poly.entity_id
_entity_poly.type
_entity_poly.pdbx_seq_one_letter_code
_entity_poly.pdbx_strand_id
1 'polypeptide(L)'
;GDMESWRYGQENTACRDLEPERDTLELELLADFTALGKPVLGICRGMQTINVFFGGDLVQDWPGHSAIEGVDRLHSVQNAPSFLRELYGERCMVNSCHHQIIGRLGTGLEVLQRAEDGVVEAFRHKTLPVWGIQWHPERLTADCQTGTVDGLAVYRAFLSQAAL
;
A
#
# COMPACT_ATOMS: atom_id res chain seq x y z
N GLY A 1 -13.53 -2.53 2.76
CA GLY A 1 -14.03 -3.18 1.55
C GLY A 1 -13.05 -3.11 0.40
N ASP A 2 -13.26 -3.97 -0.58
CA ASP A 2 -12.40 -4.06 -1.77
C ASP A 2 -12.85 -3.07 -2.84
N MET A 3 -11.96 -2.78 -3.80
CA MET A 3 -12.32 -2.02 -5.01
C MET A 3 -13.10 -2.91 -5.99
N GLU A 4 -14.06 -2.31 -6.72
CA GLU A 4 -14.78 -2.98 -7.80
C GLU A 4 -13.80 -3.50 -8.88
N SER A 5 -13.82 -4.80 -9.16
CA SER A 5 -12.85 -5.46 -10.05
C SER A 5 -12.89 -4.97 -11.51
N TRP A 6 -14.05 -4.51 -11.99
CA TRP A 6 -14.18 -3.96 -13.35
C TRP A 6 -13.33 -2.69 -13.54
N ARG A 7 -13.00 -1.95 -12.47
CA ARG A 7 -12.16 -0.75 -12.52
C ARG A 7 -10.73 -1.05 -12.93
N TYR A 8 -10.28 -2.29 -12.74
CA TYR A 8 -8.99 -2.77 -13.24
C TYR A 8 -9.13 -3.89 -14.29
N GLY A 9 -10.30 -3.94 -14.98
CA GLY A 9 -10.53 -4.78 -16.15
C GLY A 9 -10.75 -6.26 -15.87
N GLN A 10 -11.19 -6.61 -14.67
CA GLN A 10 -11.43 -8.01 -14.28
C GLN A 10 -12.90 -8.25 -13.89
N GLU A 11 -13.36 -9.49 -14.05
CA GLU A 11 -14.60 -9.96 -13.42
C GLU A 11 -14.40 -10.16 -11.93
N ASN A 12 -15.47 -9.98 -11.15
CA ASN A 12 -15.40 -10.24 -9.69
C ASN A 12 -15.39 -11.74 -9.43
N THR A 13 -14.28 -12.25 -8.90
CA THR A 13 -14.11 -13.64 -8.47
C THR A 13 -13.97 -13.80 -6.97
N ALA A 14 -13.51 -12.74 -6.26
CA ALA A 14 -13.23 -12.81 -4.83
C ALA A 14 -13.31 -11.46 -4.09
N CYS A 15 -13.66 -10.36 -4.76
CA CYS A 15 -13.83 -9.07 -4.11
C CYS A 15 -15.03 -9.08 -3.17
N ARG A 16 -14.86 -8.45 -1.99
CA ARG A 16 -15.83 -8.44 -0.87
C ARG A 16 -16.10 -7.01 -0.43
N ASP A 17 -17.27 -6.81 0.18
CA ASP A 17 -17.64 -5.55 0.83
C ASP A 17 -17.39 -4.31 -0.06
N LEU A 18 -17.85 -4.39 -1.31
CA LEU A 18 -17.64 -3.36 -2.33
C LEU A 18 -18.32 -2.05 -1.93
N GLU A 19 -17.59 -0.95 -2.12
CA GLU A 19 -18.06 0.42 -1.84
C GLU A 19 -17.88 1.30 -3.09
N PRO A 20 -18.77 1.20 -4.12
CA PRO A 20 -18.60 1.88 -5.41
C PRO A 20 -18.48 3.41 -5.32
N GLU A 21 -19.21 4.02 -4.38
CA GLU A 21 -19.15 5.47 -4.16
C GLU A 21 -17.78 5.89 -3.63
N ARG A 22 -17.21 5.09 -2.73
CA ARG A 22 -15.87 5.31 -2.19
C ARG A 22 -14.81 5.14 -3.27
N ASP A 23 -14.92 4.11 -4.11
CA ASP A 23 -14.02 3.92 -5.25
C ASP A 23 -13.99 5.14 -6.15
N THR A 24 -15.17 5.67 -6.48
CA THR A 24 -15.30 6.85 -7.34
C THR A 24 -14.66 8.07 -6.68
N LEU A 25 -14.99 8.35 -5.43
CA LEU A 25 -14.44 9.49 -4.68
C LEU A 25 -12.90 9.41 -4.56
N GLU A 26 -12.36 8.23 -4.21
CA GLU A 26 -10.92 8.07 -4.05
C GLU A 26 -10.17 8.25 -5.38
N LEU A 27 -10.71 7.76 -6.50
CA LEU A 27 -10.12 7.96 -7.82
C LEU A 27 -10.18 9.42 -8.28
N GLU A 28 -11.28 10.14 -8.01
CA GLU A 28 -11.41 11.58 -8.29
C GLU A 28 -10.40 12.39 -7.46
N LEU A 29 -10.27 12.10 -6.15
CA LEU A 29 -9.28 12.75 -5.30
C LEU A 29 -7.85 12.50 -5.78
N LEU A 30 -7.53 11.27 -6.21
CA LEU A 30 -6.23 10.95 -6.78
C LEU A 30 -5.95 11.76 -8.06
N ALA A 31 -6.94 11.89 -8.94
CA ALA A 31 -6.83 12.70 -10.15
C ALA A 31 -6.52 14.17 -9.82
N ASP A 32 -7.28 14.77 -8.90
CA ASP A 32 -7.10 16.15 -8.49
C ASP A 32 -5.75 16.41 -7.80
N PHE A 33 -5.39 15.54 -6.84
CA PHE A 33 -4.14 15.71 -6.08
C PHE A 33 -2.90 15.51 -6.97
N THR A 34 -2.93 14.51 -7.86
CA THR A 34 -1.81 14.27 -8.79
C THR A 34 -1.68 15.37 -9.83
N ALA A 35 -2.80 15.88 -10.36
CA ALA A 35 -2.79 17.03 -11.30
C ALA A 35 -2.24 18.31 -10.66
N LEU A 36 -2.46 18.49 -9.36
CA LEU A 36 -1.94 19.62 -8.58
C LEU A 36 -0.54 19.38 -8.01
N GLY A 37 0.08 18.21 -8.27
CA GLY A 37 1.38 17.83 -7.71
C GLY A 37 1.38 17.69 -6.18
N LYS A 38 0.21 17.46 -5.57
CA LYS A 38 0.09 17.33 -4.12
C LYS A 38 0.51 15.94 -3.65
N PRO A 39 1.10 15.83 -2.45
CA PRO A 39 1.53 14.55 -1.90
C PRO A 39 0.34 13.65 -1.53
N VAL A 40 0.48 12.36 -1.84
CA VAL A 40 -0.51 11.32 -1.54
C VAL A 40 0.18 10.13 -0.88
N LEU A 41 -0.35 9.65 0.24
CA LEU A 41 0.04 8.40 0.89
C LEU A 41 -1.17 7.46 0.91
N GLY A 42 -1.11 6.38 0.16
CA GLY A 42 -2.11 5.30 0.19
C GLY A 42 -1.68 4.18 1.14
N ILE A 43 -2.56 3.79 2.06
CA ILE A 43 -2.33 2.69 3.01
C ILE A 43 -3.30 1.56 2.70
N CYS A 44 -2.80 0.34 2.63
CA CYS A 44 -3.54 -0.90 2.35
C CYS A 44 -4.43 -0.74 1.09
N ARG A 45 -5.74 -0.62 1.25
CA ARG A 45 -6.66 -0.35 0.14
C ARG A 45 -6.27 0.91 -0.65
N GLY A 46 -5.82 1.97 0.02
CA GLY A 46 -5.36 3.20 -0.63
C GLY A 46 -4.14 2.98 -1.54
N MET A 47 -3.21 2.10 -1.18
CA MET A 47 -2.13 1.67 -2.08
C MET A 47 -2.68 0.96 -3.32
N GLN A 48 -3.66 0.08 -3.14
CA GLN A 48 -4.30 -0.65 -4.23
C GLN A 48 -5.05 0.31 -5.18
N THR A 49 -5.77 1.29 -4.62
CA THR A 49 -6.45 2.35 -5.39
C THR A 49 -5.45 3.16 -6.22
N ILE A 50 -4.30 3.54 -5.65
CA ILE A 50 -3.22 4.23 -6.38
C ILE A 50 -2.72 3.36 -7.54
N ASN A 51 -2.48 2.08 -7.30
CA ASN A 51 -2.01 1.17 -8.36
C ASN A 51 -2.99 1.12 -9.54
N VAL A 52 -4.28 0.97 -9.25
CA VAL A 52 -5.34 0.95 -10.27
C VAL A 52 -5.45 2.28 -11.00
N PHE A 53 -5.38 3.40 -10.28
CA PHE A 53 -5.37 4.75 -10.87
C PHE A 53 -4.26 4.93 -11.92
N PHE A 54 -3.07 4.39 -11.67
CA PHE A 54 -1.96 4.40 -12.62
C PHE A 54 -2.01 3.24 -13.64
N GLY A 55 -3.14 2.56 -13.79
CA GLY A 55 -3.38 1.55 -14.81
C GLY A 55 -2.83 0.16 -14.46
N GLY A 56 -2.53 -0.09 -13.20
CA GLY A 56 -2.21 -1.43 -12.69
C GLY A 56 -3.46 -2.27 -12.46
N ASP A 57 -3.27 -3.49 -11.95
CA ASP A 57 -4.36 -4.38 -11.55
C ASP A 57 -4.09 -5.05 -10.20
N LEU A 58 -5.05 -5.80 -9.70
CA LEU A 58 -4.99 -6.51 -8.44
C LEU A 58 -5.19 -8.01 -8.65
N VAL A 59 -4.58 -8.81 -7.77
CA VAL A 59 -4.99 -10.20 -7.53
C VAL A 59 -6.03 -10.17 -6.42
N GLN A 60 -7.23 -10.67 -6.70
CA GLN A 60 -8.39 -10.48 -5.83
C GLN A 60 -8.36 -11.32 -4.55
N ASP A 61 -7.59 -12.40 -4.53
CA ASP A 61 -7.38 -13.21 -3.32
C ASP A 61 -6.01 -13.86 -3.35
N TRP A 62 -5.21 -13.61 -2.30
CA TRP A 62 -3.86 -14.15 -2.13
C TRP A 62 -3.70 -14.68 -0.71
N PRO A 63 -3.25 -15.94 -0.53
CA PRO A 63 -3.15 -16.53 0.78
C PRO A 63 -2.01 -15.95 1.61
N GLY A 64 -2.12 -16.02 2.93
CA GLY A 64 -1.00 -15.74 3.83
C GLY A 64 -0.93 -14.33 4.39
N HIS A 65 -1.70 -13.38 3.85
CA HIS A 65 -1.66 -11.96 4.24
C HIS A 65 -2.87 -11.48 5.05
N SER A 66 -3.96 -12.25 5.09
CA SER A 66 -5.14 -11.90 5.89
C SER A 66 -4.90 -12.07 7.39
N ALA A 67 -5.53 -11.22 8.20
CA ALA A 67 -5.57 -11.38 9.64
C ALA A 67 -6.15 -12.77 10.05
N ILE A 68 -5.72 -13.29 11.19
CA ILE A 68 -6.26 -14.51 11.78
C ILE A 68 -7.03 -14.11 13.04
N GLU A 69 -8.32 -14.45 13.10
CA GLU A 69 -9.18 -14.15 14.26
C GLU A 69 -9.12 -12.67 14.69
N GLY A 70 -9.00 -11.77 13.72
CA GLY A 70 -8.92 -10.32 13.96
C GLY A 70 -7.54 -9.81 14.38
N VAL A 71 -6.54 -10.69 14.43
CA VAL A 71 -5.14 -10.31 14.74
C VAL A 71 -4.35 -10.23 13.45
N ASP A 72 -3.66 -9.10 13.25
CA ASP A 72 -2.78 -8.90 12.08
C ASP A 72 -1.68 -9.98 12.09
N ARG A 73 -1.38 -10.52 10.91
CA ARG A 73 -0.17 -11.34 10.74
C ARG A 73 1.07 -10.44 10.78
N LEU A 74 2.20 -11.06 11.07
CA LEU A 74 3.51 -10.44 10.93
C LEU A 74 4.30 -11.19 9.87
N HIS A 75 4.99 -10.46 9.00
CA HIS A 75 5.90 -11.05 8.04
C HIS A 75 7.15 -10.18 7.81
N SER A 76 8.20 -10.81 7.33
CA SER A 76 9.44 -10.15 6.93
C SER A 76 9.28 -9.54 5.54
N VAL A 77 9.82 -8.34 5.39
CA VAL A 77 9.89 -7.64 4.11
C VAL A 77 11.32 -7.21 3.80
N GLN A 78 11.65 -7.18 2.51
CA GLN A 78 12.93 -6.69 2.01
C GLN A 78 12.77 -5.31 1.39
N ASN A 79 13.58 -4.35 1.83
CA ASN A 79 13.60 -2.99 1.35
C ASN A 79 14.63 -2.80 0.22
N ALA A 80 14.17 -2.32 -0.93
CA ALA A 80 15.03 -1.79 -1.98
C ALA A 80 15.77 -0.53 -1.48
N PRO A 81 16.87 -0.09 -2.12
CA PRO A 81 17.51 1.18 -1.81
C PRO A 81 16.51 2.35 -1.93
N SER A 82 16.09 2.88 -0.78
CA SER A 82 15.05 3.90 -0.67
C SER A 82 14.98 4.46 0.76
N PHE A 83 14.11 5.46 0.99
CA PHE A 83 13.84 5.96 2.33
C PHE A 83 13.38 4.87 3.32
N LEU A 84 12.66 3.83 2.87
CA LEU A 84 12.27 2.70 3.74
C LEU A 84 13.49 1.91 4.22
N ARG A 85 14.49 1.74 3.35
CA ARG A 85 15.74 1.09 3.74
C ARG A 85 16.56 1.96 4.69
N GLU A 86 16.52 3.27 4.54
CA GLU A 86 17.15 4.21 5.48
C GLU A 86 16.48 4.19 6.86
N LEU A 87 15.14 4.09 6.89
CA LEU A 87 14.38 4.02 8.13
C LEU A 87 14.51 2.68 8.86
N TYR A 88 14.43 1.57 8.13
CA TYR A 88 14.18 0.24 8.69
C TYR A 88 15.25 -0.81 8.38
N GLY A 89 16.30 -0.43 7.65
CA GLY A 89 17.34 -1.35 7.20
C GLY A 89 16.92 -2.17 5.99
N GLU A 90 17.72 -3.15 5.64
CA GLU A 90 17.51 -4.01 4.45
C GLU A 90 16.28 -4.91 4.61
N ARG A 91 16.04 -5.41 5.82
CA ARG A 91 14.89 -6.25 6.18
C ARG A 91 14.25 -5.75 7.45
N CYS A 92 12.93 -5.86 7.52
CA CYS A 92 12.17 -5.53 8.72
C CYS A 92 10.90 -6.35 8.80
N MET A 93 10.25 -6.32 9.98
CA MET A 93 8.96 -6.97 10.22
C MET A 93 7.84 -5.95 10.16
N VAL A 94 6.79 -6.25 9.41
CA VAL A 94 5.58 -5.44 9.29
C VAL A 94 4.34 -6.28 9.58
N ASN A 95 3.21 -5.62 9.82
CA ASN A 95 1.92 -6.29 9.98
C ASN A 95 1.23 -6.50 8.62
N SER A 96 0.27 -7.41 8.57
CA SER A 96 -0.49 -7.74 7.37
C SER A 96 -1.94 -8.07 7.69
N CYS A 97 -2.86 -7.40 7.01
CA CYS A 97 -4.31 -7.58 7.16
C CYS A 97 -5.00 -7.31 5.82
N HIS A 98 -4.62 -8.05 4.78
CA HIS A 98 -5.21 -7.91 3.45
C HIS A 98 -5.26 -9.25 2.74
N HIS A 99 -6.24 -9.44 1.85
CA HIS A 99 -6.32 -10.62 0.99
C HIS A 99 -6.09 -10.28 -0.49
N GLN A 100 -6.17 -9.01 -0.85
CA GLN A 100 -5.81 -8.54 -2.19
C GLN A 100 -4.38 -8.03 -2.21
N ILE A 101 -3.71 -8.22 -3.35
CA ILE A 101 -2.33 -7.77 -3.58
C ILE A 101 -2.22 -7.05 -4.92
N ILE A 102 -1.12 -6.33 -5.11
CA ILE A 102 -0.77 -5.76 -6.41
C ILE A 102 -0.44 -6.91 -7.38
N GLY A 103 -1.15 -6.97 -8.50
CA GLY A 103 -0.83 -7.84 -9.62
C GLY A 103 0.18 -7.16 -10.55
N ARG A 104 -0.32 -6.53 -11.63
CA ARG A 104 0.51 -5.70 -12.49
C ARG A 104 0.67 -4.30 -11.89
N LEU A 105 1.93 -3.87 -11.77
CA LEU A 105 2.25 -2.54 -11.25
C LEU A 105 1.84 -1.45 -12.25
N GLY A 106 1.25 -0.37 -11.73
CA GLY A 106 0.82 0.79 -12.50
C GLY A 106 1.99 1.55 -13.14
N THR A 107 1.69 2.29 -14.20
CA THR A 107 2.67 3.07 -14.96
C THR A 107 3.31 4.15 -14.07
N GLY A 108 4.62 4.28 -14.15
CA GLY A 108 5.39 5.27 -13.37
C GLY A 108 5.65 4.87 -11.91
N LEU A 109 5.08 3.78 -11.42
CA LEU A 109 5.36 3.26 -10.08
C LEU A 109 6.66 2.46 -10.06
N GLU A 110 7.38 2.51 -8.94
CA GLU A 110 8.54 1.68 -8.66
C GLU A 110 8.40 1.01 -7.28
N VAL A 111 8.74 -0.27 -7.21
CA VAL A 111 8.64 -1.05 -5.98
C VAL A 111 9.76 -0.68 -5.02
N LEU A 112 9.39 -0.41 -3.76
CA LEU A 112 10.31 -0.10 -2.67
C LEU A 112 10.46 -1.27 -1.68
N GLN A 113 9.43 -2.13 -1.58
CA GLN A 113 9.40 -3.19 -0.58
C GLN A 113 8.65 -4.41 -1.09
N ARG A 114 9.15 -5.60 -0.76
CA ARG A 114 8.50 -6.88 -1.06
C ARG A 114 8.54 -7.81 0.14
N ALA A 115 7.46 -8.58 0.33
CA ALA A 115 7.45 -9.75 1.20
C ALA A 115 8.29 -10.90 0.59
N GLU A 116 8.57 -11.92 1.39
CA GLU A 116 9.40 -13.07 0.95
C GLU A 116 8.73 -13.90 -0.16
N ASP A 117 7.41 -13.91 -0.24
CA ASP A 117 6.64 -14.55 -1.32
C ASP A 117 6.51 -13.69 -2.59
N GLY A 118 7.16 -12.51 -2.61
CA GLY A 118 7.20 -11.61 -3.74
C GLY A 118 6.10 -10.56 -3.78
N VAL A 119 5.16 -10.57 -2.85
CA VAL A 119 4.09 -9.56 -2.74
C VAL A 119 4.69 -8.16 -2.59
N VAL A 120 4.16 -7.21 -3.35
CA VAL A 120 4.57 -5.79 -3.27
C VAL A 120 3.97 -5.17 -2.03
N GLU A 121 4.82 -4.75 -1.10
CA GLU A 121 4.43 -4.18 0.19
C GLU A 121 4.58 -2.66 0.26
N ALA A 122 5.37 -2.07 -0.64
CA ALA A 122 5.42 -0.64 -0.83
C ALA A 122 5.91 -0.27 -2.24
N PHE A 123 5.42 0.86 -2.71
CA PHE A 123 5.92 1.52 -3.93
C PHE A 123 5.88 3.04 -3.77
N ARG A 124 6.53 3.73 -4.69
CA ARG A 124 6.33 5.17 -4.94
C ARG A 124 6.17 5.44 -6.43
N HIS A 125 5.62 6.60 -6.78
CA HIS A 125 5.72 7.10 -8.14
C HIS A 125 7.09 7.75 -8.37
N LYS A 126 7.66 7.56 -9.56
CA LYS A 126 9.04 8.00 -9.88
C LYS A 126 9.21 9.52 -9.89
N THR A 127 8.16 10.25 -10.20
CA THR A 127 8.21 11.72 -10.40
C THR A 127 7.16 12.50 -9.59
N LEU A 128 6.07 11.86 -9.19
CA LEU A 128 5.03 12.48 -8.36
C LEU A 128 5.24 12.14 -6.89
N PRO A 129 4.84 13.01 -5.95
CA PRO A 129 4.96 12.74 -4.51
C PRO A 129 3.85 11.77 -4.04
N VAL A 130 3.79 10.59 -4.65
CA VAL A 130 2.78 9.56 -4.40
C VAL A 130 3.44 8.29 -3.90
N TRP A 131 3.02 7.83 -2.71
CA TRP A 131 3.52 6.64 -2.05
C TRP A 131 2.38 5.67 -1.75
N GLY A 132 2.67 4.37 -1.82
CA GLY A 132 1.77 3.29 -1.42
C GLY A 132 2.45 2.36 -0.42
N ILE A 133 1.75 2.03 0.67
CA ILE A 133 2.17 1.09 1.71
C ILE A 133 1.04 0.07 1.89
N GLN A 134 1.33 -1.23 1.76
CA GLN A 134 0.32 -2.29 1.86
C GLN A 134 -0.01 -2.66 3.30
N TRP A 135 0.98 -2.68 4.17
CA TRP A 135 0.81 -2.91 5.60
C TRP A 135 0.22 -1.68 6.31
N HIS A 136 -0.10 -1.80 7.59
CA HIS A 136 -0.79 -0.79 8.39
C HIS A 136 0.15 -0.08 9.38
N PRO A 137 0.89 0.98 8.94
CA PRO A 137 1.78 1.73 9.83
C PRO A 137 1.05 2.37 11.01
N GLU A 138 -0.23 2.73 10.86
CA GLU A 138 -1.05 3.31 11.93
C GLU A 138 -1.29 2.35 13.10
N ARG A 139 -1.10 1.05 12.89
CA ARG A 139 -1.24 0.01 13.92
C ARG A 139 0.10 -0.36 14.57
N LEU A 140 1.22 0.12 14.03
CA LEU A 140 2.57 -0.13 14.49
C LEU A 140 3.15 1.14 15.14
N THR A 141 2.53 1.59 16.23
CA THR A 141 3.01 2.71 17.04
C THR A 141 3.90 2.22 18.19
N ALA A 142 4.57 3.13 18.91
CA ALA A 142 5.62 2.84 19.91
C ALA A 142 5.25 1.80 20.98
N ASP A 143 3.97 1.56 21.22
CA ASP A 143 3.47 0.56 22.19
C ASP A 143 3.09 -0.79 21.52
N CYS A 144 3.39 -0.95 20.22
CA CYS A 144 3.00 -2.12 19.43
C CYS A 144 4.10 -3.19 19.40
N GLN A 145 3.65 -4.38 19.07
CA GLN A 145 4.33 -5.67 19.01
C GLN A 145 5.86 -5.63 18.93
N THR A 146 6.51 -6.24 19.92
CA THR A 146 7.97 -6.42 19.98
C THR A 146 8.52 -7.02 18.68
N GLY A 147 9.47 -6.34 18.06
CA GLY A 147 10.18 -6.81 16.87
C GLY A 147 9.64 -6.27 15.53
N THR A 148 8.58 -5.46 15.54
CA THR A 148 8.10 -4.74 14.34
C THR A 148 8.72 -3.34 14.23
N VAL A 149 8.51 -2.70 13.06
CA VAL A 149 8.95 -1.32 12.81
C VAL A 149 8.10 -0.30 13.57
N ASP A 150 8.65 0.89 13.85
CA ASP A 150 7.86 2.07 14.25
C ASP A 150 7.15 2.64 13.01
N GLY A 151 5.85 2.40 12.89
CA GLY A 151 5.04 2.89 11.77
C GLY A 151 4.97 4.42 11.67
N LEU A 152 5.17 5.14 12.78
CA LEU A 152 5.18 6.62 12.77
C LEU A 152 6.33 7.19 11.93
N ALA A 153 7.42 6.45 11.74
CA ALA A 153 8.54 6.90 10.93
C ALA A 153 8.16 7.10 9.46
N VAL A 154 7.25 6.29 8.90
CA VAL A 154 6.72 6.49 7.54
C VAL A 154 5.99 7.82 7.42
N TYR A 155 5.11 8.14 8.38
CA TYR A 155 4.38 9.41 8.37
C TYR A 155 5.30 10.62 8.48
N ARG A 156 6.31 10.55 9.35
CA ARG A 156 7.30 11.62 9.49
C ARG A 156 8.09 11.83 8.20
N ALA A 157 8.53 10.74 7.56
CA ALA A 157 9.22 10.80 6.27
C ALA A 157 8.32 11.38 5.17
N PHE A 158 7.06 10.94 5.09
CA PHE A 158 6.09 11.47 4.14
C PHE A 158 5.84 12.97 4.35
N LEU A 159 5.57 13.40 5.58
CA LEU A 159 5.34 14.82 5.90
C LEU A 159 6.56 15.69 5.62
N SER A 160 7.77 15.20 5.84
CA SER A 160 8.99 15.95 5.52
C SER A 160 9.16 16.20 4.02
N GLN A 161 8.69 15.28 3.17
CA GLN A 161 8.69 15.48 1.71
C GLN A 161 7.48 16.30 1.23
N ALA A 162 6.37 16.27 1.95
CA ALA A 162 5.18 17.05 1.64
C ALA A 162 5.34 18.55 1.96
N ALA A 163 6.31 18.92 2.79
CA ALA A 163 6.59 20.31 3.20
C ALA A 163 7.53 21.05 2.22
N LEU A 164 7.97 20.41 1.16
CA LEU A 164 8.79 20.98 0.08
C LEU A 164 7.94 21.33 -1.14
#